data_3c407a3646fa4695f2dbdcff8a083c3d
#
_entry.id   3c407a3646fa4695f2dbdcff8a083c3d
#
_cell.length_a   1.000
_cell.length_b   1.000
_cell.length_c   1.000
_cell.angle_alpha   90.00
_cell.angle_beta   90.00
_cell.angle_gamma   90.00
#
_symmetry.space_group_name_H-M   'P 1'
#
loop_
_entity.id
_entity.type
_entity.pdbx_description
1 polymer ?
#
loop_
_entity_poly.entity_id
_entity_poly.type
_entity_poly.pdbx_seq_one_letter_code
_entity_poly.pdbx_strand_id
1 'polypeptide(L)'
;LIKDILTVASRAPSGNNIQPWKVYVVTGQKREELIHQVCQAQIELFNHPELAHNYQETFKYYPEQWTSPFIERRRENGWGLYGLVDIQKGDQKKMQMQHLRNYQLFDAPVGLFFTLNKTLETGSKMDISMMIQNVMIAAKARGLDTCPQAAWNPFYRIIFDILNIPDDEELVCAIALGYADMTQIV
;
A
#
# COMPACT_ATOMS: atom_id res chain seq x y z
N LEU A 1 -4.92 -10.51 18.20
CA LEU A 1 -3.70 -9.78 17.80
C LEU A 1 -4.02 -8.62 16.84
N ILE A 2 -4.57 -8.88 15.62
CA ILE A 2 -4.88 -7.80 14.65
C ILE A 2 -5.91 -6.82 15.26
N LYS A 3 -6.98 -7.33 15.86
CA LYS A 3 -7.99 -6.50 16.53
C LYS A 3 -7.37 -5.61 17.62
N ASP A 4 -6.42 -6.12 18.39
CA ASP A 4 -5.74 -5.34 19.45
C ASP A 4 -4.86 -4.24 18.84
N ILE A 5 -4.15 -4.54 17.76
CA ILE A 5 -3.37 -3.53 17.01
C ILE A 5 -4.28 -2.41 16.53
N LEU A 6 -5.40 -2.75 15.88
CA LEU A 6 -6.35 -1.77 15.37
C LEU A 6 -7.03 -0.96 16.48
N THR A 7 -7.33 -1.61 17.61
CA THR A 7 -7.88 -0.93 18.81
C THR A 7 -6.92 0.11 19.37
N VAL A 8 -5.63 -0.21 19.46
CA VAL A 8 -4.61 0.74 19.89
C VAL A 8 -4.46 1.85 18.83
N ALA A 9 -4.40 1.49 17.57
CA ALA A 9 -4.20 2.44 16.47
C ALA A 9 -5.38 3.43 16.34
N SER A 10 -6.60 3.00 16.60
CA SER A 10 -7.81 3.85 16.55
C SER A 10 -7.83 4.96 17.63
N ARG A 11 -6.85 4.99 18.53
CA ARG A 11 -6.63 6.12 19.46
C ARG A 11 -5.88 7.29 18.83
N ALA A 12 -5.58 7.22 17.53
CA ALA A 12 -5.03 8.35 16.79
C ALA A 12 -5.94 9.58 16.93
N PRO A 13 -5.39 10.80 17.03
CA PRO A 13 -6.20 12.01 17.02
C PRO A 13 -6.80 12.23 15.62
N SER A 14 -7.91 12.97 15.58
CA SER A 14 -8.50 13.43 14.32
C SER A 14 -9.17 14.79 14.52
N GLY A 15 -9.24 15.58 13.45
CA GLY A 15 -9.94 16.87 13.49
C GLY A 15 -11.37 16.71 14.01
N ASN A 16 -11.77 17.49 15.02
CA ASN A 16 -13.06 17.38 15.68
C ASN A 16 -13.43 15.97 16.17
N ASN A 17 -12.45 15.10 16.31
CA ASN A 17 -12.63 13.68 16.67
C ASN A 17 -13.55 12.90 15.71
N ILE A 18 -13.49 13.22 14.41
CA ILE A 18 -14.37 12.59 13.40
C ILE A 18 -14.02 11.14 13.08
N GLN A 19 -12.78 10.71 13.40
CA GLN A 19 -12.30 9.32 13.24
C GLN A 19 -12.61 8.77 11.84
N PRO A 20 -12.04 9.35 10.77
CA PRO A 20 -12.49 9.17 9.38
C PRO A 20 -12.15 7.80 8.79
N TRP A 21 -11.35 7.01 9.45
CA TRP A 21 -10.77 5.78 8.96
C TRP A 21 -11.72 4.59 8.97
N LYS A 22 -11.65 3.82 7.90
CA LYS A 22 -12.15 2.45 7.84
C LYS A 22 -11.00 1.52 7.48
N VAL A 23 -11.04 0.27 7.94
CA VAL A 23 -9.98 -0.71 7.70
C VAL A 23 -10.58 -2.05 7.29
N TYR A 24 -10.20 -2.51 6.11
CA TYR A 24 -10.56 -3.82 5.59
C TYR A 24 -9.39 -4.77 5.80
N VAL A 25 -9.62 -5.82 6.59
CA VAL A 25 -8.61 -6.83 6.92
C VAL A 25 -8.76 -8.01 5.97
N VAL A 26 -7.71 -8.32 5.23
CA VAL A 26 -7.72 -9.33 4.17
C VAL A 26 -6.74 -10.45 4.48
N THR A 27 -7.25 -11.69 4.51
CA THR A 27 -6.48 -12.90 4.79
C THR A 27 -7.01 -14.08 3.96
N GLY A 28 -6.28 -15.20 3.94
CA GLY A 28 -6.73 -16.45 3.33
C GLY A 28 -7.18 -16.30 1.89
N GLN A 29 -8.27 -16.94 1.53
CA GLN A 29 -8.77 -17.01 0.15
C GLN A 29 -9.05 -15.61 -0.47
N LYS A 30 -9.58 -14.67 0.31
CA LYS A 30 -9.79 -13.30 -0.18
C LYS A 30 -8.50 -12.57 -0.49
N ARG A 31 -7.45 -12.82 0.29
CA ARG A 31 -6.11 -12.31 0.00
C ARG A 31 -5.57 -12.89 -1.31
N GLU A 32 -5.67 -14.20 -1.51
CA GLU A 32 -5.21 -14.87 -2.73
C GLU A 32 -5.95 -14.37 -3.97
N GLU A 33 -7.27 -14.21 -3.89
CA GLU A 33 -8.11 -13.66 -4.95
C GLU A 33 -7.66 -12.24 -5.34
N LEU A 34 -7.46 -11.37 -4.34
CA LEU A 34 -7.02 -10.00 -4.54
C LEU A 34 -5.64 -9.92 -5.19
N ILE A 35 -4.67 -10.67 -4.66
CA ILE A 35 -3.32 -10.76 -5.22
C ILE A 35 -3.37 -11.22 -6.68
N HIS A 36 -4.13 -12.29 -6.96
CA HIS A 36 -4.23 -12.84 -8.30
C HIS A 36 -4.74 -11.80 -9.30
N GLN A 37 -5.86 -11.15 -9.01
CA GLN A 37 -6.48 -10.19 -9.93
C GLN A 37 -5.63 -8.94 -10.14
N VAL A 38 -5.04 -8.38 -9.07
CA VAL A 38 -4.20 -7.18 -9.20
C VAL A 38 -2.87 -7.50 -9.88
N CYS A 39 -2.25 -8.64 -9.60
CA CYS A 39 -1.04 -9.05 -10.31
C CYS A 39 -1.31 -9.28 -11.81
N GLN A 40 -2.45 -9.87 -12.19
CA GLN A 40 -2.82 -10.01 -13.59
C GLN A 40 -2.99 -8.66 -14.28
N ALA A 41 -3.70 -7.72 -13.65
CA ALA A 41 -3.88 -6.37 -14.18
C ALA A 41 -2.53 -5.64 -14.33
N GLN A 42 -1.61 -5.79 -13.36
CA GLN A 42 -0.28 -5.19 -13.46
C GLN A 42 0.58 -5.83 -14.55
N ILE A 43 0.51 -7.15 -14.75
CA ILE A 43 1.22 -7.84 -15.84
C ILE A 43 0.68 -7.38 -17.19
N GLU A 44 -0.64 -7.21 -17.31
CA GLU A 44 -1.25 -6.66 -18.52
C GLU A 44 -0.73 -5.25 -18.82
N LEU A 45 -0.63 -4.39 -17.80
CA LEU A 45 -0.04 -3.05 -17.93
C LEU A 45 1.43 -3.05 -18.34
N PHE A 46 2.22 -4.03 -17.94
CA PHE A 46 3.61 -4.16 -18.40
C PHE A 46 3.70 -4.48 -19.89
N ASN A 47 2.76 -5.27 -20.39
CA ASN A 47 2.70 -5.67 -21.81
C ASN A 47 1.98 -4.62 -22.67
N HIS A 48 1.03 -3.90 -22.09
CA HIS A 48 0.14 -2.93 -22.73
C HIS A 48 0.08 -1.61 -21.96
N PRO A 49 1.16 -0.79 -21.99
CA PRO A 49 1.21 0.47 -21.24
C PRO A 49 0.11 1.48 -21.60
N GLU A 50 -0.46 1.36 -22.80
CA GLU A 50 -1.58 2.18 -23.26
C GLU A 50 -2.84 2.00 -22.41
N LEU A 51 -2.97 0.89 -21.68
CA LEU A 51 -4.10 0.63 -20.78
C LEU A 51 -4.00 1.38 -19.45
N ALA A 52 -2.91 2.10 -19.19
CA ALA A 52 -2.70 2.83 -17.93
C ALA A 52 -3.82 3.84 -17.62
N HIS A 53 -4.51 4.36 -18.66
CA HIS A 53 -5.65 5.25 -18.46
C HIS A 53 -6.85 4.61 -17.72
N ASN A 54 -6.93 3.27 -17.68
CA ASN A 54 -7.96 2.53 -16.94
C ASN A 54 -7.66 2.42 -15.44
N TYR A 55 -6.41 2.67 -15.05
CA TYR A 55 -5.91 2.49 -13.70
C TYR A 55 -5.39 3.82 -13.15
N GLN A 56 -6.32 4.62 -12.64
CA GLN A 56 -6.01 5.94 -12.10
C GLN A 56 -6.05 5.91 -10.57
N GLU A 57 -5.11 6.62 -9.95
CA GLU A 57 -5.12 6.84 -8.50
C GLU A 57 -6.36 7.64 -8.09
N THR A 58 -6.89 7.37 -6.89
CA THR A 58 -8.01 8.12 -6.31
C THR A 58 -7.60 9.55 -5.94
N PHE A 59 -6.32 9.78 -5.66
CA PHE A 59 -5.72 11.09 -5.43
C PHE A 59 -4.25 11.07 -5.86
N LYS A 60 -3.69 12.25 -6.16
CA LYS A 60 -2.26 12.38 -6.53
C LYS A 60 -1.39 12.18 -5.31
N TYR A 61 -0.67 11.04 -5.26
CA TYR A 61 0.29 10.75 -4.20
C TYR A 61 1.64 11.42 -4.45
N TYR A 62 2.10 11.43 -5.70
CA TYR A 62 3.38 12.01 -6.10
C TYR A 62 3.21 13.29 -6.93
N PRO A 63 4.19 14.21 -6.90
CA PRO A 63 4.19 15.36 -7.77
C PRO A 63 4.39 14.94 -9.23
N GLU A 64 3.83 15.70 -10.16
CA GLU A 64 4.05 15.48 -11.60
C GLU A 64 5.52 15.70 -11.99
N GLN A 65 6.17 16.67 -11.35
CA GLN A 65 7.57 16.98 -11.56
C GLN A 65 8.34 16.95 -10.23
N TRP A 66 9.38 16.16 -10.21
CA TRP A 66 10.26 16.05 -9.06
C TRP A 66 11.34 17.12 -9.09
N THR A 67 11.55 17.78 -7.95
CA THR A 67 12.59 18.80 -7.75
C THR A 67 13.63 18.34 -6.74
N SER A 68 14.82 18.98 -6.73
CA SER A 68 15.83 18.80 -5.70
C SER A 68 15.30 19.27 -4.33
N PRO A 69 15.63 18.60 -3.21
CA PRO A 69 16.49 17.40 -3.09
C PRO A 69 15.70 16.08 -3.17
N PHE A 70 14.41 16.13 -3.52
CA PHE A 70 13.52 14.97 -3.48
C PHE A 70 13.81 13.97 -4.60
N ILE A 71 14.17 14.45 -5.79
CA ILE A 71 14.51 13.59 -6.92
C ILE A 71 15.77 12.76 -6.65
N GLU A 72 16.77 13.34 -5.97
CA GLU A 72 18.01 12.66 -5.59
C GLU A 72 17.72 11.55 -4.57
N ARG A 73 16.97 11.87 -3.49
CA ARG A 73 16.57 10.90 -2.47
C ARG A 73 15.77 9.73 -3.06
N ARG A 74 14.84 10.03 -3.97
CA ARG A 74 14.06 8.99 -4.67
C ARG A 74 14.95 8.07 -5.48
N ARG A 75 15.93 8.63 -6.21
CA ARG A 75 16.87 7.84 -7.02
C ARG A 75 17.80 7.00 -6.16
N GLU A 76 18.36 7.59 -5.11
CA GLU A 76 19.22 6.90 -4.15
C GLU A 76 18.49 5.70 -3.51
N ASN A 77 17.29 5.93 -2.98
CA ASN A 77 16.47 4.88 -2.40
C ASN A 77 16.14 3.77 -3.39
N GLY A 78 15.69 4.13 -4.61
CA GLY A 78 15.30 3.14 -5.61
C GLY A 78 16.48 2.26 -6.06
N TRP A 79 17.65 2.84 -6.32
CA TRP A 79 18.83 2.07 -6.70
C TRP A 79 19.43 1.30 -5.52
N GLY A 80 19.36 1.84 -4.32
CA GLY A 80 19.75 1.13 -3.10
C GLY A 80 18.95 -0.17 -2.92
N LEU A 81 17.62 -0.08 -3.01
CA LEU A 81 16.73 -1.25 -2.90
C LEU A 81 16.99 -2.27 -4.01
N TYR A 82 17.14 -1.84 -5.26
CA TYR A 82 17.44 -2.75 -6.37
C TYR A 82 18.81 -3.42 -6.20
N GLY A 83 19.80 -2.71 -5.68
CA GLY A 83 21.12 -3.29 -5.37
C GLY A 83 21.06 -4.42 -4.34
N LEU A 84 20.19 -4.30 -3.32
CA LEU A 84 20.02 -5.35 -2.29
C LEU A 84 19.44 -6.66 -2.86
N VAL A 85 18.72 -6.60 -3.97
CA VAL A 85 18.11 -7.77 -4.64
C VAL A 85 18.76 -8.11 -5.99
N ASP A 86 20.00 -7.68 -6.20
CA ASP A 86 20.81 -7.96 -7.41
C ASP A 86 20.13 -7.54 -8.73
N ILE A 87 19.38 -6.45 -8.72
CA ILE A 87 18.76 -5.90 -9.92
C ILE A 87 19.62 -4.76 -10.47
N GLN A 88 20.15 -4.96 -11.67
CA GLN A 88 20.98 -3.99 -12.35
C GLN A 88 20.17 -3.00 -13.18
N LYS A 89 20.73 -1.80 -13.41
CA LYS A 89 20.12 -0.79 -14.27
C LYS A 89 19.92 -1.35 -15.69
N GLY A 90 18.65 -1.29 -16.16
CA GLY A 90 18.26 -1.80 -17.48
C GLY A 90 17.69 -3.22 -17.48
N ASP A 91 17.75 -3.94 -16.36
CA ASP A 91 17.09 -5.24 -16.22
C ASP A 91 15.57 -5.07 -15.97
N GLN A 92 14.87 -4.68 -17.02
CA GLN A 92 13.45 -4.39 -16.97
C GLN A 92 12.63 -5.56 -16.42
N LYS A 93 12.97 -6.80 -16.82
CA LYS A 93 12.23 -7.98 -16.39
C LYS A 93 12.31 -8.19 -14.88
N LYS A 94 13.51 -8.11 -14.30
CA LYS A 94 13.68 -8.21 -12.86
C LYS A 94 13.03 -7.04 -12.11
N MET A 95 13.12 -5.82 -12.65
CA MET A 95 12.45 -4.65 -12.07
C MET A 95 10.92 -4.84 -12.05
N GLN A 96 10.32 -5.37 -13.13
CA GLN A 96 8.90 -5.67 -13.19
C GLN A 96 8.50 -6.76 -12.18
N MET A 97 9.27 -7.82 -12.08
CA MET A 97 9.02 -8.89 -11.09
C MET A 97 9.12 -8.36 -9.66
N GLN A 98 10.12 -7.53 -9.35
CA GLN A 98 10.24 -6.91 -8.03
C GLN A 98 9.09 -5.95 -7.75
N HIS A 99 8.62 -5.23 -8.77
CA HIS A 99 7.44 -4.37 -8.62
C HIS A 99 6.17 -5.17 -8.29
N LEU A 100 5.97 -6.34 -8.90
CA LEU A 100 4.85 -7.23 -8.59
C LEU A 100 4.82 -7.69 -7.13
N ARG A 101 5.95 -7.73 -6.43
CA ARG A 101 6.03 -8.07 -5.01
C ARG A 101 5.14 -7.16 -4.14
N ASN A 102 4.97 -5.90 -4.53
CA ASN A 102 4.02 -5.00 -3.85
C ASN A 102 2.61 -5.59 -3.81
N TYR A 103 2.14 -6.14 -4.95
CA TYR A 103 0.79 -6.69 -5.08
C TYR A 103 0.65 -8.13 -4.58
N GLN A 104 1.75 -8.72 -4.14
CA GLN A 104 1.81 -9.97 -3.39
C GLN A 104 1.86 -9.73 -1.87
N LEU A 105 1.75 -8.46 -1.44
CA LEU A 105 1.94 -8.04 -0.04
C LEU A 105 3.30 -8.48 0.52
N PHE A 106 4.32 -8.63 -0.32
CA PHE A 106 5.64 -9.18 0.05
C PHE A 106 5.53 -10.52 0.82
N ASP A 107 4.57 -11.39 0.44
CA ASP A 107 4.21 -12.67 1.07
C ASP A 107 3.63 -12.56 2.49
N ALA A 108 3.40 -11.37 3.01
CA ALA A 108 2.76 -11.19 4.30
C ALA A 108 1.37 -11.84 4.32
N PRO A 109 0.98 -12.54 5.39
CA PRO A 109 -0.28 -13.29 5.46
C PRO A 109 -1.52 -12.40 5.59
N VAL A 110 -1.32 -11.12 5.89
CA VAL A 110 -2.39 -10.15 6.14
C VAL A 110 -2.18 -8.88 5.32
N GLY A 111 -3.23 -8.44 4.63
CA GLY A 111 -3.35 -7.10 4.05
C GLY A 111 -4.33 -6.26 4.85
N LEU A 112 -3.98 -5.01 5.12
CA LEU A 112 -4.88 -4.02 5.70
C LEU A 112 -5.09 -2.92 4.66
N PHE A 113 -6.34 -2.68 4.26
CA PHE A 113 -6.68 -1.63 3.29
C PHE A 113 -7.43 -0.52 4.03
N PHE A 114 -6.90 0.70 3.91
CA PHE A 114 -7.39 1.88 4.62
C PHE A 114 -8.17 2.78 3.67
N THR A 115 -9.41 3.08 4.04
CA THR A 115 -10.29 3.96 3.28
C THR A 115 -10.85 5.07 4.16
N LEU A 116 -11.34 6.11 3.52
CA LEU A 116 -12.14 7.16 4.12
C LEU A 116 -13.30 7.53 3.17
N ASN A 117 -14.29 8.26 3.70
CA ASN A 117 -15.38 8.74 2.86
C ASN A 117 -14.89 9.82 1.88
N LYS A 118 -15.29 9.75 0.61
CA LYS A 118 -14.89 10.69 -0.46
C LYS A 118 -15.26 12.15 -0.22
N THR A 119 -16.24 12.40 0.65
CA THR A 119 -16.64 13.77 1.02
C THR A 119 -15.65 14.44 1.97
N LEU A 120 -14.70 13.67 2.52
CA LEU A 120 -13.69 14.17 3.44
C LEU A 120 -12.44 14.63 2.67
N GLU A 121 -11.93 15.77 3.06
CA GLU A 121 -10.83 16.47 2.38
C GLU A 121 -9.45 16.10 2.94
N THR A 122 -8.42 16.81 2.49
CA THR A 122 -7.01 16.60 2.83
C THR A 122 -6.73 16.44 4.33
N GLY A 123 -7.46 17.17 5.20
CA GLY A 123 -7.32 17.06 6.66
C GLY A 123 -7.56 15.62 7.16
N SER A 124 -8.57 14.95 6.62
CA SER A 124 -8.86 13.57 6.99
C SER A 124 -7.83 12.58 6.46
N LYS A 125 -7.14 12.90 5.35
CA LYS A 125 -5.97 12.12 4.90
C LYS A 125 -4.80 12.24 5.87
N MET A 126 -4.62 13.38 6.53
CA MET A 126 -3.64 13.53 7.61
C MET A 126 -4.04 12.70 8.84
N ASP A 127 -5.33 12.72 9.21
CA ASP A 127 -5.85 11.97 10.36
C ASP A 127 -5.66 10.46 10.18
N ILE A 128 -6.07 9.90 9.03
CA ILE A 128 -5.91 8.47 8.74
C ILE A 128 -4.43 8.08 8.65
N SER A 129 -3.55 8.98 8.22
CA SER A 129 -2.11 8.72 8.19
C SER A 129 -1.52 8.56 9.59
N MET A 130 -2.01 9.31 10.58
CA MET A 130 -1.64 9.11 11.98
C MET A 130 -2.11 7.75 12.52
N MET A 131 -3.31 7.30 12.14
CA MET A 131 -3.78 5.95 12.48
C MET A 131 -2.91 4.87 11.81
N ILE A 132 -2.57 5.02 10.53
CA ILE A 132 -1.68 4.09 9.81
C ILE A 132 -0.33 3.98 10.52
N GLN A 133 0.26 5.09 10.94
CA GLN A 133 1.51 5.08 11.71
C GLN A 133 1.35 4.37 13.06
N ASN A 134 0.23 4.57 13.76
CA ASN A 134 -0.05 3.87 15.00
C ASN A 134 -0.18 2.35 14.79
N VAL A 135 -0.77 1.90 13.68
CA VAL A 135 -0.81 0.47 13.31
C VAL A 135 0.60 -0.10 13.20
N MET A 136 1.50 0.60 12.50
CA MET A 136 2.88 0.16 12.31
C MET A 136 3.63 0.05 13.64
N ILE A 137 3.51 1.06 14.51
CA ILE A 137 4.13 1.05 15.84
C ILE A 137 3.54 -0.07 16.72
N ALA A 138 2.21 -0.21 16.75
CA ALA A 138 1.54 -1.22 17.55
C ALA A 138 1.85 -2.65 17.06
N ALA A 139 2.01 -2.86 15.76
CA ALA A 139 2.46 -4.11 15.17
C ALA A 139 3.90 -4.44 15.59
N LYS A 140 4.81 -3.48 15.46
CA LYS A 140 6.23 -3.66 15.84
C LYS A 140 6.39 -3.98 17.33
N ALA A 141 5.61 -3.32 18.19
CA ALA A 141 5.58 -3.62 19.63
C ALA A 141 5.11 -5.05 19.96
N ARG A 142 4.52 -5.76 18.99
CA ARG A 142 4.05 -7.15 19.10
C ARG A 142 4.88 -8.15 18.30
N GLY A 143 6.07 -7.73 17.84
CA GLY A 143 6.98 -8.56 17.07
C GLY A 143 6.59 -8.76 15.60
N LEU A 144 5.65 -7.96 15.09
CA LEU A 144 5.25 -7.98 13.69
C LEU A 144 5.92 -6.85 12.91
N ASP A 145 6.09 -7.06 11.63
CA ASP A 145 6.61 -6.08 10.69
C ASP A 145 5.54 -5.64 9.70
N THR A 146 5.70 -4.44 9.16
CA THR A 146 4.72 -3.82 8.28
C THR A 146 5.39 -3.12 7.11
N CYS A 147 4.71 -3.11 5.97
CA CYS A 147 5.08 -2.31 4.81
C CYS A 147 3.86 -1.52 4.31
N PRO A 148 3.83 -0.18 4.48
CA PRO A 148 2.78 0.65 3.90
C PRO A 148 2.97 0.77 2.38
N GLN A 149 1.87 0.63 1.63
CA GLN A 149 1.90 0.48 0.18
C GLN A 149 0.83 1.35 -0.50
N ALA A 150 1.21 2.55 -0.96
CA ALA A 150 0.35 3.36 -1.82
C ALA A 150 0.22 2.75 -3.24
N ALA A 151 1.08 1.81 -3.61
CA ALA A 151 1.09 1.14 -4.91
C ALA A 151 -0.25 0.49 -5.30
N TRP A 152 -1.08 0.13 -4.33
CA TRP A 152 -2.39 -0.46 -4.56
C TRP A 152 -3.44 0.53 -5.09
N ASN A 153 -3.22 1.82 -4.92
CA ASN A 153 -4.21 2.86 -5.20
C ASN A 153 -4.73 2.86 -6.67
N PRO A 154 -3.91 2.66 -7.71
CA PRO A 154 -4.40 2.59 -9.10
C PRO A 154 -5.40 1.44 -9.34
N PHE A 155 -5.33 0.38 -8.54
CA PHE A 155 -6.19 -0.80 -8.66
C PHE A 155 -7.41 -0.77 -7.73
N TYR A 156 -7.77 0.40 -7.19
CA TYR A 156 -8.84 0.53 -6.20
C TYR A 156 -10.17 -0.10 -6.66
N ARG A 157 -10.49 -0.07 -7.94
CA ARG A 157 -11.74 -0.67 -8.47
C ARG A 157 -11.76 -2.18 -8.26
N ILE A 158 -10.68 -2.88 -8.59
CA ILE A 158 -10.54 -4.32 -8.34
C ILE A 158 -10.67 -4.62 -6.85
N ILE A 159 -10.01 -3.81 -6.02
CA ILE A 159 -10.04 -3.96 -4.56
C ILE A 159 -11.46 -3.76 -4.02
N PHE A 160 -12.16 -2.73 -4.49
CA PHE A 160 -13.52 -2.40 -4.05
C PHE A 160 -14.51 -3.49 -4.41
N ASP A 161 -14.43 -4.03 -5.63
CA ASP A 161 -15.27 -5.14 -6.09
C ASP A 161 -15.06 -6.40 -5.24
N ILE A 162 -13.80 -6.79 -5.01
CA ILE A 162 -13.48 -8.01 -4.24
C ILE A 162 -13.86 -7.87 -2.77
N LEU A 163 -13.62 -6.70 -2.16
CA LEU A 163 -13.84 -6.46 -0.74
C LEU A 163 -15.23 -5.90 -0.43
N ASN A 164 -16.06 -5.67 -1.44
CA ASN A 164 -17.37 -5.01 -1.33
C ASN A 164 -17.26 -3.66 -0.59
N ILE A 165 -16.28 -2.86 -0.97
CA ILE A 165 -16.09 -1.50 -0.43
C ILE A 165 -17.09 -0.57 -1.11
N PRO A 166 -17.87 0.22 -0.36
CA PRO A 166 -18.83 1.16 -0.94
C PRO A 166 -18.18 2.21 -1.85
N ASP A 167 -18.92 2.63 -2.90
CA ASP A 167 -18.43 3.62 -3.87
C ASP A 167 -18.23 5.02 -3.28
N ASP A 168 -18.77 5.31 -2.12
CA ASP A 168 -18.57 6.58 -1.41
C ASP A 168 -17.25 6.62 -0.62
N GLU A 169 -16.45 5.55 -0.67
CA GLU A 169 -15.14 5.48 -0.05
C GLU A 169 -13.99 5.72 -1.05
N GLU A 170 -12.89 6.20 -0.53
CA GLU A 170 -11.61 6.41 -1.24
C GLU A 170 -10.53 5.56 -0.58
N LEU A 171 -9.78 4.80 -1.39
CA LEU A 171 -8.61 4.05 -0.92
C LEU A 171 -7.45 5.01 -0.65
N VAL A 172 -6.91 4.97 0.55
CA VAL A 172 -5.76 5.82 0.94
C VAL A 172 -4.45 5.04 0.84
N CYS A 173 -4.37 3.88 1.49
CA CYS A 173 -3.15 3.09 1.56
C CYS A 173 -3.48 1.64 1.89
N ALA A 174 -2.56 0.74 1.54
CA ALA A 174 -2.57 -0.62 2.10
C ALA A 174 -1.36 -0.84 3.00
N ILE A 175 -1.45 -1.84 3.91
CA ILE A 175 -0.31 -2.33 4.70
C ILE A 175 -0.21 -3.83 4.51
N ALA A 176 0.97 -4.31 4.13
CA ALA A 176 1.36 -5.70 4.31
C ALA A 176 1.77 -5.91 5.77
N LEU A 177 1.23 -6.92 6.44
CA LEU A 177 1.46 -7.20 7.87
C LEU A 177 1.84 -8.67 8.07
N GLY A 178 3.00 -8.92 8.67
CA GLY A 178 3.51 -10.27 8.91
C GLY A 178 4.76 -10.28 9.79
N TYR A 179 5.51 -11.37 9.72
CA TYR A 179 6.83 -11.47 10.33
C TYR A 179 7.88 -11.29 9.23
N ALA A 180 8.86 -10.43 9.47
CA ALA A 180 9.96 -10.26 8.52
C ALA A 180 10.82 -11.53 8.44
N ASP A 181 11.31 -11.84 7.24
CA ASP A 181 12.33 -12.87 7.05
C ASP A 181 13.69 -12.34 7.51
N MET A 182 14.08 -12.69 8.72
CA MET A 182 15.33 -12.25 9.33
C MET A 182 16.59 -12.90 8.72
N THR A 183 16.41 -13.79 7.74
CA THR A 183 17.56 -14.37 7.00
C THR A 183 18.02 -13.47 5.86
N GLN A 184 17.22 -12.50 5.48
CA GLN A 184 17.54 -11.50 4.45
C GLN A 184 18.23 -10.29 5.09
N ILE A 185 19.28 -9.83 4.42
CA ILE A 185 19.99 -8.59 4.80
C ILE A 185 19.31 -7.43 4.07
N VAL A 186 18.71 -6.52 4.81
CA VAL A 186 18.11 -5.29 4.30
C VAL A 186 18.79 -4.09 4.92
#